data_ae74e7bc2816d5014eb9229fcd4eeae8
#
_entry.id   ae74e7bc2816d5014eb9229fcd4eeae8
#
_cell.length_a   1.000
_cell.length_b   1.000
_cell.length_c   1.000
_cell.angle_alpha   90.00
_cell.angle_beta   90.00
_cell.angle_gamma   90.00
#
_symmetry.space_group_name_H-M   'P 1'
#
loop_
_entity.id
_entity.type
_entity.pdbx_description
1 polymer ?
#
loop_
_entity_poly.entity_id
_entity_poly.type
_entity_poly.pdbx_seq_one_letter_code
_entity_poly.pdbx_strand_id
1 'polypeptide(L)'
;MNYRWFMLSILLLLTTHVQCQMVMPQALKAGDTIAIISPSSSPDSMTVTKGCAALREWGYKPVVGPNALKDYHGFAGTADERAADLLWALRDSTIKAIMCSRGGDGGVQVLYRIPLEEFTRHPKWIIGFSDVTTLHSAEAVAGVMSIHGSMCDGIAAKGERDSVNAILQRLLRGRLPVYQVPRHSLNQLGEATGILLGGNLSVFSGLAGSDYDFLNRADEGLILFMEDTHESMSKVDRMLHQMEIRGVLSKLKGIIVGHFSKYKYPENGFADMYEMLHEYLQHYDIPVCYDFPSGHHSRYNFPLVIGGRVHLRVGQDSTRIEFIE
;
A
#
# COMPACT_ATOMS: atom_id res chain seq x y z
N MET A 1 -51.52 -19.13 -46.04
CA MET A 1 -51.21 -18.58 -44.72
C MET A 1 -49.84 -19.07 -44.30
N ASN A 2 -48.81 -18.24 -44.46
CA ASN A 2 -47.43 -18.62 -44.17
C ASN A 2 -46.99 -18.01 -42.82
N TYR A 3 -46.79 -18.83 -41.80
CA TYR A 3 -46.22 -18.44 -40.52
C TYR A 3 -44.71 -18.48 -40.62
N ARG A 4 -44.04 -17.31 -40.66
CA ARG A 4 -42.60 -17.16 -40.52
C ARG A 4 -42.29 -17.11 -39.01
N TRP A 5 -41.60 -18.13 -38.53
CA TRP A 5 -41.03 -18.16 -37.19
C TRP A 5 -39.79 -17.26 -37.14
N PHE A 6 -39.86 -16.15 -36.39
CA PHE A 6 -38.70 -15.36 -36.03
C PHE A 6 -38.03 -16.01 -34.84
N MET A 7 -36.92 -16.70 -35.06
CA MET A 7 -36.04 -17.12 -33.99
C MET A 7 -35.19 -15.92 -33.57
N LEU A 8 -35.47 -15.36 -32.39
CA LEU A 8 -34.65 -14.35 -31.73
C LEU A 8 -33.49 -15.08 -31.04
N SER A 9 -32.30 -15.05 -31.64
CA SER A 9 -31.07 -15.54 -31.00
C SER A 9 -30.62 -14.48 -29.98
N ILE A 10 -30.86 -14.74 -28.69
CA ILE A 10 -30.28 -13.96 -27.60
C ILE A 10 -28.81 -14.35 -27.49
N LEU A 11 -27.92 -13.52 -28.02
CA LEU A 11 -26.49 -13.64 -27.82
C LEU A 11 -26.19 -13.19 -26.37
N LEU A 12 -26.08 -14.15 -25.44
CA LEU A 12 -25.56 -13.87 -24.11
C LEU A 12 -24.06 -13.55 -24.26
N LEU A 13 -23.72 -12.28 -24.28
CA LEU A 13 -22.35 -11.81 -24.10
C LEU A 13 -21.95 -12.08 -22.65
N LEU A 14 -21.36 -13.25 -22.40
CA LEU A 14 -20.60 -13.51 -21.20
C LEU A 14 -19.37 -12.59 -21.23
N THR A 15 -19.49 -11.42 -20.61
CA THR A 15 -18.34 -10.60 -20.28
C THR A 15 -17.57 -11.35 -19.17
N THR A 16 -16.62 -12.19 -19.58
CA THR A 16 -15.61 -12.69 -18.67
C THR A 16 -14.81 -11.46 -18.22
N HIS A 17 -15.08 -10.96 -17.03
CA HIS A 17 -14.15 -10.06 -16.37
C HIS A 17 -12.83 -10.84 -16.21
N VAL A 18 -11.89 -10.58 -17.12
CA VAL A 18 -10.51 -11.01 -16.91
C VAL A 18 -10.00 -10.22 -15.72
N GLN A 19 -10.10 -10.83 -14.55
CA GLN A 19 -9.50 -10.27 -13.34
C GLN A 19 -8.00 -10.20 -13.61
N CYS A 20 -7.46 -9.00 -13.75
CA CYS A 20 -6.04 -8.83 -14.03
C CYS A 20 -5.25 -9.36 -12.82
N GLN A 21 -4.63 -10.52 -13.02
CA GLN A 21 -3.85 -11.16 -11.96
C GLN A 21 -2.65 -10.28 -11.64
N MET A 22 -2.54 -9.86 -10.36
CA MET A 22 -1.41 -9.09 -9.87
C MET A 22 -0.13 -9.94 -9.92
N VAL A 23 0.94 -9.40 -10.47
CA VAL A 23 2.24 -10.07 -10.54
C VAL A 23 2.93 -9.96 -9.18
N MET A 24 3.21 -11.10 -8.55
CA MET A 24 4.02 -11.17 -7.34
C MET A 24 5.51 -11.17 -7.73
N PRO A 25 6.31 -10.19 -7.29
CA PRO A 25 7.76 -10.22 -7.51
C PRO A 25 8.41 -11.44 -6.85
N GLN A 26 9.57 -11.83 -7.36
CA GLN A 26 10.27 -13.02 -6.88
C GLN A 26 10.67 -12.90 -5.40
N ALA A 27 10.60 -14.03 -4.69
CA ALA A 27 11.12 -14.14 -3.34
C ALA A 27 12.67 -13.99 -3.34
N LEU A 28 13.18 -13.27 -2.35
CA LEU A 28 14.61 -13.03 -2.21
C LEU A 28 15.33 -14.21 -1.57
N LYS A 29 16.60 -14.37 -1.95
CA LYS A 29 17.55 -15.34 -1.39
C LYS A 29 18.69 -14.63 -0.67
N ALA A 30 19.36 -15.33 0.22
CA ALA A 30 20.56 -14.80 0.83
C ALA A 30 21.60 -14.41 -0.25
N GLY A 31 22.21 -13.24 -0.08
CA GLY A 31 23.14 -12.66 -1.05
C GLY A 31 22.52 -11.82 -2.15
N ASP A 32 21.19 -11.77 -2.25
CA ASP A 32 20.51 -10.90 -3.21
C ASP A 32 20.75 -9.41 -2.92
N THR A 33 20.78 -8.61 -3.97
CA THR A 33 21.01 -7.18 -3.88
C THR A 33 19.69 -6.45 -3.68
N ILE A 34 19.64 -5.54 -2.70
CA ILE A 34 18.52 -4.62 -2.44
C ILE A 34 19.02 -3.20 -2.69
N ALA A 35 18.39 -2.48 -3.63
CA ALA A 35 18.67 -1.06 -3.81
C ALA A 35 17.98 -0.24 -2.72
N ILE A 36 18.68 0.78 -2.20
CA ILE A 36 18.09 1.82 -1.36
C ILE A 36 17.97 3.09 -2.18
N ILE A 37 16.76 3.57 -2.39
CA ILE A 37 16.47 4.82 -3.08
C ILE A 37 15.70 5.77 -2.18
N SER A 38 15.68 7.04 -2.53
CA SER A 38 14.93 8.08 -1.80
C SER A 38 14.00 8.81 -2.77
N PRO A 39 12.78 8.28 -3.03
CA PRO A 39 11.88 8.87 -4.01
C PRO A 39 11.23 10.17 -3.54
N SER A 40 11.32 10.46 -2.25
CA SER A 40 10.61 11.53 -1.55
C SER A 40 11.59 12.53 -0.91
N SER A 41 11.45 12.79 0.37
CA SER A 41 12.32 13.71 1.11
C SER A 41 13.73 13.16 1.32
N SER A 42 14.70 14.08 1.48
CA SER A 42 16.10 13.77 1.80
C SER A 42 16.20 13.00 3.12
N PRO A 43 16.86 11.83 3.15
CA PRO A 43 17.08 11.09 4.38
C PRO A 43 18.29 11.63 5.15
N ASP A 44 18.32 11.39 6.45
CA ASP A 44 19.57 11.43 7.19
C ASP A 44 20.48 10.27 6.77
N SER A 45 21.74 10.56 6.45
CA SER A 45 22.72 9.57 5.99
C SER A 45 22.97 8.45 7.00
N MET A 46 22.90 8.75 8.30
CA MET A 46 23.04 7.76 9.36
C MET A 46 21.87 6.75 9.35
N THR A 47 20.65 7.22 9.06
CA THR A 47 19.48 6.36 8.89
C THR A 47 19.68 5.36 7.76
N VAL A 48 20.17 5.82 6.60
CA VAL A 48 20.49 4.93 5.46
C VAL A 48 21.61 3.95 5.83
N THR A 49 22.66 4.43 6.50
CA THR A 49 23.78 3.59 6.96
C THR A 49 23.31 2.47 7.88
N LYS A 50 22.45 2.78 8.86
CA LYS A 50 21.86 1.80 9.78
C LYS A 50 20.94 0.82 9.06
N GLY A 51 20.13 1.30 8.10
CA GLY A 51 19.30 0.46 7.25
C GLY A 51 20.14 -0.52 6.43
N CYS A 52 21.23 -0.06 5.83
CA CYS A 52 22.21 -0.93 5.16
C CYS A 52 22.79 -1.99 6.09
N ALA A 53 23.13 -1.63 7.32
CA ALA A 53 23.65 -2.58 8.31
C ALA A 53 22.61 -3.66 8.64
N ALA A 54 21.36 -3.28 8.89
CA ALA A 54 20.27 -4.22 9.15
C ALA A 54 20.04 -5.17 7.96
N LEU A 55 20.05 -4.68 6.72
CA LEU A 55 19.91 -5.53 5.53
C LEU A 55 21.07 -6.53 5.38
N ARG A 56 22.32 -6.14 5.74
CA ARG A 56 23.46 -7.07 5.77
C ARG A 56 23.29 -8.14 6.85
N GLU A 57 22.81 -7.76 8.04
CA GLU A 57 22.48 -8.72 9.11
C GLU A 57 21.38 -9.71 8.65
N TRP A 58 20.47 -9.30 7.79
CA TRP A 58 19.46 -10.19 7.19
C TRP A 58 20.01 -11.08 6.08
N GLY A 59 21.28 -10.87 5.66
CA GLY A 59 21.96 -11.64 4.65
C GLY A 59 21.86 -11.10 3.24
N TYR A 60 21.42 -9.84 3.05
CA TYR A 60 21.32 -9.18 1.75
C TYR A 60 22.50 -8.26 1.46
N LYS A 61 22.64 -7.84 0.20
CA LYS A 61 23.65 -6.87 -0.27
C LYS A 61 22.97 -5.53 -0.57
N PRO A 62 22.95 -4.58 0.37
CA PRO A 62 22.39 -3.26 0.08
C PRO A 62 23.32 -2.45 -0.82
N VAL A 63 22.75 -1.78 -1.81
CA VAL A 63 23.39 -0.76 -2.65
C VAL A 63 22.57 0.52 -2.59
N VAL A 64 23.24 1.66 -2.39
CA VAL A 64 22.57 2.96 -2.26
C VAL A 64 22.55 3.62 -3.63
N GLY A 65 21.40 4.12 -4.03
CA GLY A 65 21.21 4.84 -5.29
C GLY A 65 22.12 6.07 -5.37
N PRO A 66 22.62 6.41 -6.56
CA PRO A 66 23.58 7.51 -6.75
C PRO A 66 23.11 8.86 -6.21
N ASN A 67 21.79 9.09 -6.21
CA ASN A 67 21.17 10.33 -5.78
C ASN A 67 20.48 10.25 -4.41
N ALA A 68 20.40 9.05 -3.80
CA ALA A 68 19.56 8.77 -2.63
C ALA A 68 19.90 9.61 -1.37
N LEU A 69 21.12 10.17 -1.29
CA LEU A 69 21.57 11.02 -0.17
C LEU A 69 21.66 12.50 -0.52
N LYS A 70 21.19 12.91 -1.71
CA LYS A 70 21.17 14.32 -2.09
C LYS A 70 20.13 15.08 -1.26
N ASP A 71 20.35 16.38 -1.19
CA ASP A 71 19.39 17.35 -0.64
C ASP A 71 19.16 18.46 -1.65
N TYR A 72 17.91 18.66 -2.02
CA TYR A 72 17.46 19.74 -2.88
C TYR A 72 16.13 20.26 -2.34
N HIS A 73 16.17 21.34 -1.57
CA HIS A 73 14.99 21.91 -0.90
C HIS A 73 14.23 20.90 -0.01
N GLY A 74 14.95 19.98 0.65
CA GLY A 74 14.38 18.93 1.50
C GLY A 74 13.99 17.66 0.76
N PHE A 75 14.02 17.62 -0.59
CA PHE A 75 13.89 16.39 -1.39
C PHE A 75 15.25 15.73 -1.58
N ALA A 76 15.26 14.43 -1.82
CA ALA A 76 16.49 13.68 -2.10
C ALA A 76 17.01 13.93 -3.55
N GLY A 77 17.35 15.16 -3.85
CA GLY A 77 17.68 15.63 -5.18
C GLY A 77 16.47 16.12 -5.98
N THR A 78 16.70 16.50 -7.23
CA THR A 78 15.63 16.88 -8.16
C THR A 78 14.70 15.70 -8.46
N ALA A 79 13.51 15.97 -8.98
CA ALA A 79 12.59 14.91 -9.36
C ALA A 79 13.16 13.97 -10.44
N ASP A 80 13.98 14.50 -11.37
CA ASP A 80 14.65 13.71 -12.40
C ASP A 80 15.73 12.79 -11.81
N GLU A 81 16.51 13.27 -10.83
CA GLU A 81 17.50 12.45 -10.12
C GLU A 81 16.87 11.32 -9.33
N ARG A 82 15.77 11.59 -8.63
CA ARG A 82 15.00 10.57 -7.88
C ARG A 82 14.36 9.53 -8.81
N ALA A 83 13.83 9.98 -9.95
CA ALA A 83 13.31 9.10 -10.99
C ALA A 83 14.42 8.24 -11.64
N ALA A 84 15.61 8.84 -11.86
CA ALA A 84 16.75 8.11 -12.40
C ALA A 84 17.19 6.97 -11.47
N ASP A 85 17.20 7.19 -10.14
CA ASP A 85 17.51 6.14 -9.17
C ASP A 85 16.47 5.00 -9.19
N LEU A 86 15.18 5.32 -9.31
CA LEU A 86 14.14 4.31 -9.43
C LEU A 86 14.27 3.52 -10.73
N LEU A 87 14.46 4.19 -11.87
CA LEU A 87 14.66 3.52 -13.16
C LEU A 87 15.91 2.65 -13.17
N TRP A 88 17.01 3.12 -12.59
CA TRP A 88 18.20 2.32 -12.41
C TRP A 88 17.91 1.06 -11.59
N ALA A 89 17.25 1.23 -10.44
CA ALA A 89 16.95 0.11 -9.57
C ALA A 89 15.98 -0.91 -10.21
N LEU A 90 15.04 -0.44 -11.02
CA LEU A 90 14.13 -1.34 -11.78
C LEU A 90 14.87 -2.09 -12.88
N ARG A 91 15.70 -1.41 -13.69
CA ARG A 91 16.32 -1.99 -14.90
C ARG A 91 17.54 -2.87 -14.61
N ASP A 92 18.25 -2.63 -13.53
CA ASP A 92 19.42 -3.45 -13.18
C ASP A 92 18.98 -4.85 -12.72
N SER A 93 19.26 -5.87 -13.52
CA SER A 93 18.87 -7.26 -13.26
C SER A 93 19.52 -7.88 -12.02
N THR A 94 20.58 -7.28 -11.49
CA THR A 94 21.26 -7.75 -10.27
C THR A 94 20.49 -7.33 -9.01
N ILE A 95 19.71 -6.25 -9.08
CA ILE A 95 18.86 -5.76 -7.99
C ILE A 95 17.57 -6.60 -7.96
N LYS A 96 17.24 -7.15 -6.79
CA LYS A 96 16.08 -8.04 -6.60
C LYS A 96 14.91 -7.38 -5.87
N ALA A 97 15.19 -6.34 -5.08
CA ALA A 97 14.18 -5.52 -4.42
C ALA A 97 14.66 -4.08 -4.27
N ILE A 98 13.73 -3.18 -4.01
CA ILE A 98 13.95 -1.76 -3.84
C ILE A 98 13.37 -1.36 -2.49
N MET A 99 14.20 -0.85 -1.59
CA MET A 99 13.77 -0.30 -0.32
C MET A 99 13.85 1.22 -0.38
N CYS A 100 12.75 1.89 -0.07
CA CYS A 100 12.76 3.34 0.09
C CYS A 100 13.46 3.72 1.40
N SER A 101 14.30 4.76 1.37
CA SER A 101 15.03 5.20 2.56
C SER A 101 14.09 5.77 3.62
N ARG A 102 13.12 6.57 3.17
CA ARG A 102 12.06 7.21 3.94
C ARG A 102 10.93 7.69 3.03
N GLY A 103 9.82 8.07 3.65
CA GLY A 103 8.77 8.86 3.04
C GLY A 103 9.04 10.37 3.13
N GLY A 104 8.03 11.14 3.41
CA GLY A 104 8.04 12.61 3.45
C GLY A 104 7.14 13.17 2.35
N ASP A 105 7.73 13.92 1.41
CA ASP A 105 7.00 14.55 0.31
C ASP A 105 7.75 14.39 -1.01
N GLY A 106 7.01 14.47 -2.12
CA GLY A 106 7.59 14.58 -3.46
C GLY A 106 7.59 13.31 -4.29
N GLY A 107 7.10 12.18 -3.76
CA GLY A 107 6.93 10.95 -4.54
C GLY A 107 6.07 11.17 -5.79
N VAL A 108 5.02 11.97 -5.69
CA VAL A 108 4.17 12.34 -6.82
C VAL A 108 4.93 12.99 -7.98
N GLN A 109 6.01 13.73 -7.70
CA GLN A 109 6.83 14.36 -8.73
C GLN A 109 7.65 13.35 -9.55
N VAL A 110 7.84 12.14 -9.02
CA VAL A 110 8.56 11.06 -9.68
C VAL A 110 7.66 10.30 -10.65
N LEU A 111 6.37 10.15 -10.33
CA LEU A 111 5.44 9.26 -11.04
C LEU A 111 5.42 9.48 -12.56
N TYR A 112 5.19 10.71 -13.02
CA TYR A 112 5.06 11.00 -14.45
C TYR A 112 6.38 10.94 -15.24
N ARG A 113 7.49 10.64 -14.54
CA ARG A 113 8.81 10.38 -15.12
C ARG A 113 9.10 8.89 -15.32
N ILE A 114 8.25 8.04 -14.77
CA ILE A 114 8.40 6.59 -14.82
C ILE A 114 7.28 6.02 -15.69
N PRO A 115 7.58 5.48 -16.86
CA PRO A 115 6.58 4.74 -17.63
C PRO A 115 6.06 3.55 -16.82
N LEU A 116 4.73 3.36 -16.76
CA LEU A 116 4.10 2.28 -15.99
C LEU A 116 4.59 0.89 -16.41
N GLU A 117 4.93 0.72 -17.68
CA GLU A 117 5.49 -0.52 -18.21
C GLU A 117 6.86 -0.92 -17.63
N GLU A 118 7.60 0.01 -17.01
CA GLU A 118 8.87 -0.34 -16.34
C GLU A 118 8.63 -1.25 -15.12
N PHE A 119 7.52 -1.07 -14.42
CA PHE A 119 7.16 -1.94 -13.30
C PHE A 119 6.81 -3.36 -13.78
N THR A 120 6.09 -3.50 -14.89
CA THR A 120 5.72 -4.82 -15.44
C THR A 120 6.86 -5.53 -16.14
N ARG A 121 7.78 -4.81 -16.80
CA ARG A 121 8.98 -5.39 -17.42
C ARG A 121 9.97 -5.93 -16.41
N HIS A 122 10.03 -5.29 -15.24
CA HIS A 122 11.01 -5.54 -14.21
C HIS A 122 10.35 -5.63 -12.83
N PRO A 123 9.42 -6.60 -12.62
CA PRO A 123 8.66 -6.67 -11.37
C PRO A 123 9.60 -6.94 -10.19
N LYS A 124 9.66 -6.00 -9.26
CA LYS A 124 10.48 -6.07 -8.04
C LYS A 124 9.65 -5.61 -6.85
N TRP A 125 9.95 -6.11 -5.67
CA TRP A 125 9.38 -5.59 -4.45
C TRP A 125 9.85 -4.15 -4.23
N ILE A 126 8.94 -3.18 -4.27
CA ILE A 126 9.16 -1.83 -3.73
C ILE A 126 8.62 -1.82 -2.30
N ILE A 127 9.48 -1.45 -1.35
CA ILE A 127 9.21 -1.52 0.08
C ILE A 127 9.24 -0.12 0.67
N GLY A 128 8.15 0.27 1.32
CA GLY A 128 8.02 1.56 2.00
C GLY A 128 6.59 1.84 2.42
N PHE A 129 6.34 3.02 2.96
CA PHE A 129 5.01 3.49 3.36
C PHE A 129 4.97 5.03 3.35
N SER A 130 3.87 5.65 3.81
CA SER A 130 3.73 7.12 3.78
C SER A 130 3.70 7.62 2.32
N ASP A 131 4.50 8.61 1.96
CA ASP A 131 4.59 9.16 0.59
C ASP A 131 4.98 8.11 -0.47
N VAL A 132 5.59 6.97 -0.07
CA VAL A 132 5.83 5.83 -0.96
C VAL A 132 4.53 5.19 -1.47
N THR A 133 3.39 5.49 -0.87
CA THR A 133 2.06 5.13 -1.40
C THR A 133 1.87 5.58 -2.85
N THR A 134 2.54 6.64 -3.28
CA THR A 134 2.57 7.06 -4.70
C THR A 134 3.11 5.95 -5.60
N LEU A 135 4.21 5.30 -5.20
CA LEU A 135 4.79 4.19 -5.98
C LEU A 135 3.93 2.92 -5.87
N HIS A 136 3.37 2.64 -4.70
CA HIS A 136 2.42 1.53 -4.54
C HIS A 136 1.20 1.70 -5.44
N SER A 137 0.70 2.93 -5.61
CA SER A 137 -0.40 3.23 -6.54
C SER A 137 -0.01 2.95 -7.99
N ALA A 138 1.18 3.38 -8.42
CA ALA A 138 1.69 3.10 -9.76
C ALA A 138 1.86 1.59 -10.01
N GLU A 139 2.46 0.85 -9.07
CA GLU A 139 2.59 -0.61 -9.17
C GLU A 139 1.23 -1.30 -9.20
N ALA A 140 0.27 -0.87 -8.36
CA ALA A 140 -1.08 -1.42 -8.34
C ALA A 140 -1.79 -1.23 -9.69
N VAL A 141 -1.68 -0.05 -10.30
CA VAL A 141 -2.22 0.22 -11.64
C VAL A 141 -1.50 -0.60 -12.71
N ALA A 142 -0.18 -0.74 -12.60
CA ALA A 142 0.62 -1.58 -13.50
C ALA A 142 0.37 -3.09 -13.30
N GLY A 143 -0.36 -3.51 -12.27
CA GLY A 143 -0.64 -4.91 -11.98
C GLY A 143 0.51 -5.64 -11.28
N VAL A 144 1.36 -4.94 -10.51
CA VAL A 144 2.48 -5.52 -9.75
C VAL A 144 2.25 -5.32 -8.26
N MET A 145 2.61 -6.33 -7.46
CA MET A 145 2.51 -6.26 -6.00
C MET A 145 3.69 -5.51 -5.40
N SER A 146 3.43 -4.78 -4.30
CA SER A 146 4.43 -4.06 -3.52
C SER A 146 4.26 -4.31 -2.02
N ILE A 147 5.14 -3.75 -1.19
CA ILE A 147 5.09 -3.94 0.27
C ILE A 147 4.97 -2.59 0.97
N HIS A 148 3.78 -2.32 1.54
CA HIS A 148 3.62 -1.28 2.55
C HIS A 148 4.28 -1.77 3.84
N GLY A 149 5.36 -1.14 4.27
CA GLY A 149 6.11 -1.59 5.44
C GLY A 149 7.30 -0.73 5.80
N SER A 150 8.06 -1.17 6.79
CA SER A 150 9.19 -0.41 7.36
C SER A 150 10.26 -0.07 6.31
N MET A 151 10.77 1.14 6.39
CA MET A 151 11.90 1.68 5.62
C MET A 151 13.19 1.64 6.45
N CYS A 152 14.26 2.31 6.03
CA CYS A 152 15.58 2.20 6.66
C CYS A 152 15.58 2.48 8.17
N ASP A 153 14.84 3.48 8.64
CA ASP A 153 14.72 3.80 10.08
C ASP A 153 14.01 2.68 10.86
N GLY A 154 12.92 2.18 10.29
CA GLY A 154 12.12 1.12 10.89
C GLY A 154 12.86 -0.21 11.00
N ILE A 155 13.57 -0.62 9.94
CA ILE A 155 14.32 -1.89 9.96
C ILE A 155 15.57 -1.83 10.85
N ALA A 156 16.14 -0.65 11.06
CA ALA A 156 17.27 -0.45 11.96
C ALA A 156 16.89 -0.48 13.45
N ALA A 157 15.60 -0.28 13.75
CA ALA A 157 15.11 -0.29 15.13
C ALA A 157 15.04 -1.73 15.68
N LYS A 158 15.32 -1.85 16.99
CA LYS A 158 15.25 -3.11 17.75
C LYS A 158 14.10 -3.07 18.77
N GLY A 159 13.95 -4.13 19.53
CA GLY A 159 12.91 -4.28 20.54
C GLY A 159 11.57 -4.71 19.94
N GLU A 160 10.47 -4.04 20.28
CA GLU A 160 9.12 -4.40 19.80
C GLU A 160 9.01 -4.38 18.27
N ARG A 161 9.79 -3.53 17.59
CA ARG A 161 9.86 -3.49 16.13
C ARG A 161 10.57 -4.68 15.50
N ASP A 162 11.34 -5.44 16.28
CA ASP A 162 12.08 -6.61 15.76
C ASP A 162 11.10 -7.72 15.30
N SER A 163 9.97 -7.88 15.98
CA SER A 163 8.90 -8.80 15.55
C SER A 163 8.31 -8.43 14.20
N VAL A 164 8.14 -7.13 13.94
CA VAL A 164 7.67 -6.58 12.65
C VAL A 164 8.71 -6.84 11.55
N ASN A 165 9.98 -6.58 11.87
CA ASN A 165 11.09 -6.86 10.96
C ASN A 165 11.19 -8.35 10.62
N ALA A 166 10.93 -9.24 11.58
CA ALA A 166 10.90 -10.68 11.33
C ALA A 166 9.76 -11.09 10.38
N ILE A 167 8.62 -10.40 10.40
CA ILE A 167 7.54 -10.63 9.44
C ILE A 167 7.98 -10.14 8.04
N LEU A 168 8.56 -8.95 7.94
CA LEU A 168 9.06 -8.42 6.67
C LEU A 168 10.13 -9.34 6.06
N GLN A 169 11.08 -9.84 6.86
CA GLN A 169 12.08 -10.79 6.39
C GLN A 169 11.45 -12.09 5.85
N ARG A 170 10.44 -12.63 6.53
CA ARG A 170 9.73 -13.83 6.05
C ARG A 170 8.97 -13.56 4.76
N LEU A 171 8.34 -12.39 4.65
CA LEU A 171 7.64 -11.96 3.44
C LEU A 171 8.60 -11.85 2.25
N LEU A 172 9.74 -11.18 2.43
CA LEU A 172 10.77 -11.08 1.38
C LEU A 172 11.28 -12.45 0.92
N ARG A 173 11.24 -13.46 1.78
CA ARG A 173 11.59 -14.86 1.47
C ARG A 173 10.41 -15.69 0.94
N GLY A 174 9.30 -15.04 0.55
CA GLY A 174 8.14 -15.66 -0.09
C GLY A 174 7.12 -16.27 0.89
N ARG A 175 7.14 -15.90 2.17
CA ARG A 175 6.14 -16.36 3.15
C ARG A 175 5.11 -15.27 3.38
N LEU A 176 3.94 -15.41 2.79
CA LEU A 176 2.84 -14.49 2.98
C LEU A 176 2.41 -14.42 4.45
N PRO A 177 2.14 -13.21 4.97
CA PRO A 177 1.78 -13.04 6.38
C PRO A 177 0.33 -13.44 6.66
N VAL A 178 0.11 -13.89 7.89
CA VAL A 178 -1.21 -14.06 8.49
C VAL A 178 -1.22 -13.26 9.78
N TYR A 179 -2.19 -12.39 9.91
CA TYR A 179 -2.39 -11.56 11.10
C TYR A 179 -3.63 -12.00 11.86
N GLN A 180 -3.53 -11.94 13.18
CA GLN A 180 -4.67 -12.02 14.07
C GLN A 180 -4.53 -10.91 15.11
N VAL A 181 -5.47 -9.98 15.10
CA VAL A 181 -5.47 -8.81 15.98
C VAL A 181 -6.74 -8.82 16.86
N PRO A 182 -6.66 -8.27 18.09
CA PRO A 182 -7.84 -8.11 18.94
C PRO A 182 -8.94 -7.33 18.24
N ARG A 183 -10.18 -7.56 18.63
CA ARG A 183 -11.32 -6.79 18.14
C ARG A 183 -11.25 -5.34 18.64
N HIS A 184 -11.45 -4.40 17.74
CA HIS A 184 -11.80 -3.02 18.09
C HIS A 184 -13.33 -2.92 18.29
N SER A 185 -13.79 -2.05 19.20
CA SER A 185 -15.23 -1.90 19.52
C SER A 185 -16.09 -1.49 18.33
N LEU A 186 -15.51 -0.73 17.40
CA LEU A 186 -16.17 -0.22 16.19
C LEU A 186 -16.12 -1.19 15.00
N ASN A 187 -15.49 -2.35 15.14
CA ASN A 187 -15.38 -3.30 14.02
C ASN A 187 -16.77 -3.71 13.47
N GLN A 188 -16.91 -3.68 12.15
CA GLN A 188 -18.06 -4.27 11.45
C GLN A 188 -17.76 -5.73 11.11
N LEU A 189 -18.59 -6.62 11.64
CA LEU A 189 -18.42 -8.06 11.49
C LEU A 189 -18.68 -8.49 10.04
N GLY A 190 -17.98 -9.52 9.60
CA GLY A 190 -18.17 -10.11 8.28
C GLY A 190 -16.90 -10.73 7.74
N GLU A 191 -17.04 -11.31 6.55
CA GLU A 191 -15.92 -11.92 5.83
C GLU A 191 -15.91 -11.45 4.37
N ALA A 192 -14.73 -11.22 3.84
CA ALA A 192 -14.55 -10.87 2.44
C ALA A 192 -13.22 -11.41 1.91
N THR A 193 -13.19 -11.71 0.63
CA THR A 193 -11.94 -11.99 -0.10
C THR A 193 -11.81 -11.01 -1.25
N GLY A 194 -10.65 -10.38 -1.36
CA GLY A 194 -10.41 -9.37 -2.39
C GLY A 194 -8.93 -9.05 -2.57
N ILE A 195 -8.64 -8.11 -3.45
CA ILE A 195 -7.29 -7.57 -3.65
C ILE A 195 -7.09 -6.44 -2.65
N LEU A 196 -6.02 -6.48 -1.87
CA LEU A 196 -5.68 -5.40 -0.93
C LEU A 196 -4.96 -4.28 -1.67
N LEU A 197 -5.59 -3.11 -1.77
CA LEU A 197 -4.96 -1.88 -2.25
C LEU A 197 -5.11 -0.78 -1.20
N GLY A 198 -4.21 0.20 -1.23
CA GLY A 198 -4.26 1.31 -0.30
C GLY A 198 -2.89 1.76 0.19
N GLY A 199 -2.89 2.44 1.34
CA GLY A 199 -1.73 3.03 1.98
C GLY A 199 -2.10 4.30 2.74
N ASN A 200 -1.26 5.33 2.62
CA ASN A 200 -1.54 6.63 3.22
C ASN A 200 -2.68 7.32 2.46
N LEU A 201 -3.76 7.65 3.20
CA LEU A 201 -5.01 8.15 2.65
C LEU A 201 -4.84 9.47 1.90
N SER A 202 -4.15 10.44 2.49
CA SER A 202 -3.95 11.75 1.87
C SER A 202 -3.10 11.65 0.60
N VAL A 203 -2.13 10.74 0.57
CA VAL A 203 -1.27 10.51 -0.58
C VAL A 203 -2.06 9.92 -1.74
N PHE A 204 -2.78 8.81 -1.55
CA PHE A 204 -3.52 8.22 -2.66
C PHE A 204 -4.75 9.04 -3.07
N SER A 205 -5.37 9.79 -2.15
CA SER A 205 -6.43 10.73 -2.49
C SER A 205 -5.94 11.85 -3.42
N GLY A 206 -4.68 12.25 -3.28
CA GLY A 206 -4.03 13.21 -4.17
C GLY A 206 -3.85 12.70 -5.61
N LEU A 207 -3.98 11.40 -5.85
CA LEU A 207 -3.90 10.78 -7.19
C LEU A 207 -5.27 10.58 -7.85
N ALA A 208 -6.34 10.96 -7.18
CA ALA A 208 -7.72 10.73 -7.64
C ALA A 208 -7.98 11.28 -9.04
N GLY A 209 -8.49 10.43 -9.92
CA GLY A 209 -8.80 10.76 -11.31
C GLY A 209 -7.60 10.82 -12.25
N SER A 210 -6.38 10.52 -11.78
CA SER A 210 -5.20 10.36 -12.63
C SER A 210 -5.05 8.92 -13.14
N ASP A 211 -4.11 8.71 -14.05
CA ASP A 211 -3.73 7.37 -14.54
C ASP A 211 -3.10 6.49 -13.44
N TYR A 212 -2.74 7.07 -12.30
CA TYR A 212 -2.17 6.37 -11.14
C TYR A 212 -3.20 6.07 -10.05
N ASP A 213 -4.47 6.37 -10.29
CA ASP A 213 -5.56 6.17 -9.33
C ASP A 213 -6.03 4.71 -9.31
N PHE A 214 -5.48 3.91 -8.40
CA PHE A 214 -5.86 2.51 -8.25
C PHE A 214 -7.32 2.30 -7.83
N LEU A 215 -7.99 3.32 -7.28
CA LEU A 215 -9.43 3.24 -6.93
C LEU A 215 -10.32 3.10 -8.16
N ASN A 216 -9.82 3.39 -9.36
CA ASN A 216 -10.52 3.07 -10.62
C ASN A 216 -10.69 1.55 -10.82
N ARG A 217 -9.98 0.72 -10.05
CA ARG A 217 -10.11 -0.75 -10.03
C ARG A 217 -11.09 -1.27 -8.95
N ALA A 218 -11.88 -0.39 -8.32
CA ALA A 218 -12.80 -0.77 -7.24
C ALA A 218 -13.78 -1.90 -7.64
N ASP A 219 -14.17 -1.98 -8.90
CA ASP A 219 -15.05 -3.03 -9.43
C ASP A 219 -14.40 -4.43 -9.48
N GLU A 220 -13.09 -4.54 -9.27
CA GLU A 220 -12.35 -5.81 -9.25
C GLU A 220 -12.44 -6.54 -7.89
N GLY A 221 -13.19 -6.01 -6.94
CA GLY A 221 -13.37 -6.61 -5.62
C GLY A 221 -12.27 -6.23 -4.64
N LEU A 222 -12.06 -4.94 -4.45
CA LEU A 222 -11.04 -4.40 -3.57
C LEU A 222 -11.40 -4.53 -2.09
N ILE A 223 -10.37 -4.81 -1.27
CA ILE A 223 -10.30 -4.51 0.15
C ILE A 223 -9.39 -3.30 0.29
N LEU A 224 -9.92 -2.19 0.82
CA LEU A 224 -9.17 -0.95 0.95
C LEU A 224 -8.42 -0.92 2.28
N PHE A 225 -7.11 -0.71 2.23
CA PHE A 225 -6.31 -0.33 3.38
C PHE A 225 -6.08 1.18 3.40
N MET A 226 -6.30 1.83 4.54
CA MET A 226 -6.04 3.25 4.72
C MET A 226 -5.50 3.57 6.10
N GLU A 227 -4.48 4.39 6.16
CA GLU A 227 -3.87 4.96 7.36
C GLU A 227 -3.49 6.42 7.09
N ASP A 228 -3.29 7.24 8.11
CA ASP A 228 -2.76 8.58 7.91
C ASP A 228 -2.09 9.16 9.15
N THR A 229 -1.37 10.27 8.96
CA THR A 229 -0.73 11.03 10.04
C THR A 229 -0.78 12.53 9.76
N HIS A 230 -0.98 13.34 10.83
CA HIS A 230 -1.05 14.79 10.78
C HIS A 230 -2.23 15.39 9.98
N GLU A 231 -3.15 14.58 9.46
CA GLU A 231 -4.34 15.08 8.80
C GLU A 231 -5.47 15.36 9.80
N SER A 232 -6.15 16.52 9.66
CA SER A 232 -7.31 16.83 10.49
C SER A 232 -8.52 15.97 10.12
N MET A 233 -9.45 15.77 11.07
CA MET A 233 -10.70 15.03 10.79
C MET A 233 -11.46 15.64 9.61
N SER A 234 -11.53 16.97 9.50
CA SER A 234 -12.21 17.65 8.38
C SER A 234 -11.55 17.44 7.02
N LYS A 235 -10.24 17.11 6.97
CA LYS A 235 -9.59 16.73 5.71
C LYS A 235 -9.86 15.28 5.37
N VAL A 236 -9.78 14.38 6.35
CA VAL A 236 -10.13 12.96 6.19
C VAL A 236 -11.59 12.80 5.77
N ASP A 237 -12.51 13.56 6.37
CA ASP A 237 -13.92 13.65 5.98
C ASP A 237 -14.08 13.96 4.48
N ARG A 238 -13.39 14.99 3.98
CA ARG A 238 -13.44 15.33 2.55
C ARG A 238 -12.89 14.23 1.64
N MET A 239 -11.85 13.52 2.07
CA MET A 239 -11.28 12.41 1.30
C MET A 239 -12.25 11.23 1.23
N LEU A 240 -12.97 10.94 2.34
CA LEU A 240 -14.01 9.90 2.36
C LEU A 240 -15.17 10.27 1.43
N HIS A 241 -15.70 11.49 1.55
CA HIS A 241 -16.78 11.94 0.69
C HIS A 241 -16.38 12.04 -0.78
N GLN A 242 -15.12 12.33 -1.09
CA GLN A 242 -14.61 12.25 -2.45
C GLN A 242 -14.70 10.82 -3.01
N MET A 243 -14.36 9.80 -2.21
CA MET A 243 -14.53 8.39 -2.60
C MET A 243 -16.01 8.00 -2.70
N GLU A 244 -16.87 8.50 -1.82
CA GLU A 244 -18.31 8.28 -1.84
C GLU A 244 -18.96 8.85 -3.11
N ILE A 245 -18.70 10.14 -3.43
CA ILE A 245 -19.23 10.81 -4.64
C ILE A 245 -18.80 10.07 -5.91
N ARG A 246 -17.62 9.49 -5.92
CA ARG A 246 -17.12 8.63 -7.02
C ARG A 246 -17.75 7.25 -7.06
N GLY A 247 -18.55 6.87 -6.05
CA GLY A 247 -19.13 5.54 -5.93
C GLY A 247 -18.11 4.44 -5.62
N VAL A 248 -16.93 4.80 -5.10
CA VAL A 248 -15.87 3.83 -4.76
C VAL A 248 -16.28 3.00 -3.56
N LEU A 249 -16.74 3.64 -2.47
CA LEU A 249 -17.04 2.97 -1.21
C LEU A 249 -18.07 1.84 -1.37
N SER A 250 -19.08 2.04 -2.20
CA SER A 250 -20.13 1.04 -2.47
C SER A 250 -19.65 -0.20 -3.25
N LYS A 251 -18.46 -0.15 -3.84
CA LYS A 251 -17.87 -1.24 -4.63
C LYS A 251 -16.86 -2.07 -3.83
N LEU A 252 -16.43 -1.58 -2.68
CA LEU A 252 -15.45 -2.28 -1.84
C LEU A 252 -16.02 -3.58 -1.27
N LYS A 253 -15.16 -4.55 -1.08
CA LYS A 253 -15.48 -5.82 -0.40
C LYS A 253 -15.22 -5.78 1.09
N GLY A 254 -14.37 -4.86 1.55
CA GLY A 254 -14.04 -4.67 2.95
C GLY A 254 -13.05 -3.52 3.13
N ILE A 255 -12.83 -3.12 4.37
CA ILE A 255 -11.91 -2.04 4.71
C ILE A 255 -11.04 -2.46 5.89
N ILE A 256 -9.74 -2.18 5.79
CA ILE A 256 -8.78 -2.25 6.88
C ILE A 256 -8.34 -0.84 7.20
N VAL A 257 -8.81 -0.31 8.31
CA VAL A 257 -8.38 1.00 8.84
C VAL A 257 -7.16 0.77 9.70
N GLY A 258 -6.01 1.27 9.22
CA GLY A 258 -4.76 1.27 9.95
C GLY A 258 -4.72 2.37 11.00
N HIS A 259 -3.51 2.75 11.39
CA HIS A 259 -3.33 3.72 12.46
C HIS A 259 -3.43 5.16 11.94
N PHE A 260 -4.36 5.94 12.52
CA PHE A 260 -4.44 7.37 12.32
C PHE A 260 -3.77 8.08 13.51
N SER A 261 -2.82 8.98 13.24
CA SER A 261 -2.01 9.57 14.28
C SER A 261 -1.78 11.07 14.13
N LYS A 262 -1.42 11.74 15.24
CA LYS A 262 -0.99 13.14 15.29
C LYS A 262 -2.02 14.13 14.71
N TYR A 263 -3.31 13.86 14.90
CA TYR A 263 -4.41 14.77 14.59
C TYR A 263 -4.95 15.40 15.89
N LYS A 264 -5.69 16.50 15.78
CA LYS A 264 -6.38 17.12 16.90
C LYS A 264 -7.72 16.44 17.15
N TYR A 265 -8.03 16.15 18.39
CA TYR A 265 -9.33 15.61 18.82
C TYR A 265 -9.70 16.10 20.22
N PRO A 266 -11.00 16.20 20.58
CA PRO A 266 -12.14 16.02 19.68
C PRO A 266 -12.22 17.13 18.63
N GLU A 267 -12.75 16.81 17.46
CA GLU A 267 -13.01 17.75 16.37
C GLU A 267 -14.40 17.45 15.78
N ASN A 268 -15.15 18.49 15.44
CA ASN A 268 -16.48 18.36 14.84
C ASN A 268 -17.49 17.48 15.63
N GLY A 269 -17.30 17.39 16.96
CA GLY A 269 -18.17 16.59 17.85
C GLY A 269 -17.78 15.13 17.98
N PHE A 270 -16.82 14.61 17.21
CA PHE A 270 -16.30 13.26 17.34
C PHE A 270 -15.20 13.18 18.40
N ALA A 271 -15.19 12.10 19.19
CA ALA A 271 -14.17 11.88 20.19
C ALA A 271 -12.80 11.56 19.58
N ASP A 272 -12.77 10.80 18.50
CA ASP A 272 -11.56 10.46 17.76
C ASP A 272 -11.83 10.18 16.27
N MET A 273 -10.76 9.92 15.53
CA MET A 273 -10.82 9.64 14.08
C MET A 273 -11.61 8.38 13.77
N TYR A 274 -11.52 7.34 14.58
CA TYR A 274 -12.20 6.08 14.35
C TYR A 274 -13.70 6.20 14.50
N GLU A 275 -14.17 7.01 15.46
CA GLU A 275 -15.61 7.31 15.61
C GLU A 275 -16.15 8.03 14.37
N MET A 276 -15.42 9.02 13.85
CA MET A 276 -15.79 9.72 12.62
C MET A 276 -15.82 8.76 11.41
N LEU A 277 -14.79 7.95 11.24
CA LEU A 277 -14.74 6.96 10.16
C LEU A 277 -15.90 5.97 10.27
N HIS A 278 -16.22 5.52 11.48
CA HIS A 278 -17.30 4.58 11.72
C HIS A 278 -18.67 5.17 11.37
N GLU A 279 -18.92 6.44 11.71
CA GLU A 279 -20.17 7.12 11.38
C GLU A 279 -20.49 7.05 9.88
N TYR A 280 -19.48 7.16 9.02
CA TYR A 280 -19.65 7.08 7.57
C TYR A 280 -19.64 5.64 7.03
N LEU A 281 -18.77 4.79 7.56
CA LEU A 281 -18.55 3.46 6.99
C LEU A 281 -19.60 2.44 7.44
N GLN A 282 -20.30 2.65 8.57
CA GLN A 282 -21.33 1.73 9.08
C GLN A 282 -22.52 1.55 8.13
N HIS A 283 -22.71 2.43 7.16
CA HIS A 283 -23.80 2.35 6.18
C HIS A 283 -23.52 1.36 5.04
N TYR A 284 -22.30 0.84 4.93
CA TYR A 284 -21.92 -0.17 3.94
C TYR A 284 -21.95 -1.56 4.58
N ASP A 285 -22.60 -2.52 3.94
CA ASP A 285 -22.69 -3.92 4.43
C ASP A 285 -21.42 -4.70 4.04
N ILE A 286 -20.28 -4.30 4.61
CA ILE A 286 -18.97 -4.89 4.39
C ILE A 286 -18.19 -5.03 5.72
N PRO A 287 -17.26 -6.00 5.85
CA PRO A 287 -16.40 -6.07 7.02
C PRO A 287 -15.45 -4.88 7.10
N VAL A 288 -15.37 -4.25 8.28
CA VAL A 288 -14.41 -3.16 8.56
C VAL A 288 -13.62 -3.48 9.83
N CYS A 289 -12.31 -3.54 9.70
CA CYS A 289 -11.37 -3.67 10.81
C CYS A 289 -10.78 -2.31 11.14
N TYR A 290 -10.90 -1.86 12.39
CA TYR A 290 -10.31 -0.60 12.88
C TYR A 290 -9.04 -0.85 13.68
N ASP A 291 -8.15 0.15 13.67
CA ASP A 291 -6.88 0.21 14.40
C ASP A 291 -5.96 -0.98 14.12
N PHE A 292 -5.92 -1.42 12.87
CA PHE A 292 -4.94 -2.43 12.46
C PHE A 292 -3.52 -1.85 12.61
N PRO A 293 -2.56 -2.54 13.27
CA PRO A 293 -1.25 -2.00 13.63
C PRO A 293 -0.30 -1.86 12.42
N SER A 294 -0.69 -1.08 11.44
CA SER A 294 0.09 -0.73 10.25
C SER A 294 -0.04 0.76 9.94
N GLY A 295 0.99 1.35 9.36
CA GLY A 295 1.10 2.78 9.08
C GLY A 295 1.96 3.52 10.10
N HIS A 296 1.59 4.78 10.43
CA HIS A 296 2.35 5.66 11.32
C HIS A 296 2.12 5.36 12.82
N HIS A 297 2.08 4.08 13.16
CA HIS A 297 1.98 3.65 14.56
C HIS A 297 3.34 3.76 15.26
N SER A 298 3.34 4.10 16.55
CA SER A 298 4.55 4.32 17.32
C SER A 298 5.40 3.05 17.55
N ARG A 299 4.73 1.88 17.61
CA ARG A 299 5.38 0.59 17.92
C ARG A 299 5.45 -0.35 16.73
N TYR A 300 4.39 -0.41 15.94
CA TYR A 300 4.20 -1.42 14.91
C TYR A 300 3.93 -0.77 13.56
N ASN A 301 4.47 -1.36 12.52
CA ASN A 301 4.07 -1.12 11.13
C ASN A 301 4.08 -2.48 10.44
N PHE A 302 3.02 -3.28 10.68
CA PHE A 302 2.92 -4.62 10.10
C PHE A 302 2.92 -4.52 8.57
N PRO A 303 3.85 -5.24 7.90
CA PRO A 303 3.95 -5.17 6.46
C PRO A 303 2.73 -5.76 5.78
N LEU A 304 2.18 -5.04 4.80
CA LEU A 304 1.05 -5.48 3.98
C LEU A 304 1.49 -5.62 2.53
N VAL A 305 1.02 -6.68 1.87
CA VAL A 305 1.25 -6.86 0.43
C VAL A 305 0.17 -6.12 -0.34
N ILE A 306 0.52 -4.96 -0.87
CA ILE A 306 -0.35 -4.17 -1.74
C ILE A 306 -0.44 -4.89 -3.09
N GLY A 307 -1.66 -5.13 -3.57
CA GLY A 307 -1.93 -5.98 -4.72
C GLY A 307 -2.11 -7.47 -4.37
N GLY A 308 -1.82 -7.87 -3.14
CA GLY A 308 -2.02 -9.25 -2.68
C GLY A 308 -3.50 -9.60 -2.49
N ARG A 309 -3.86 -10.84 -2.80
CA ARG A 309 -5.19 -11.35 -2.48
C ARG A 309 -5.28 -11.65 -1.00
N VAL A 310 -6.32 -11.15 -0.34
CA VAL A 310 -6.48 -11.29 1.11
C VAL A 310 -7.87 -11.83 1.45
N HIS A 311 -7.91 -12.71 2.44
CA HIS A 311 -9.13 -13.10 3.14
C HIS A 311 -9.20 -12.32 4.46
N LEU A 312 -10.16 -11.42 4.56
CA LEU A 312 -10.47 -10.61 5.74
C LEU A 312 -11.65 -11.23 6.47
N ARG A 313 -11.44 -11.61 7.73
CA ARG A 313 -12.49 -12.06 8.62
C ARG A 313 -12.53 -11.21 9.88
N VAL A 314 -13.57 -10.40 10.02
CA VAL A 314 -13.82 -9.59 11.21
C VAL A 314 -14.81 -10.35 12.10
N GLY A 315 -14.31 -10.98 13.15
CA GLY A 315 -15.08 -11.82 14.07
C GLY A 315 -15.43 -11.12 15.38
N GLN A 316 -16.16 -11.83 16.23
CA GLN A 316 -16.63 -11.32 17.55
C GLN A 316 -15.46 -11.06 18.51
N ASP A 317 -14.40 -11.87 18.46
CA ASP A 317 -13.29 -11.81 19.43
C ASP A 317 -12.02 -11.21 18.81
N SER A 318 -11.81 -11.40 17.50
CA SER A 318 -10.60 -11.00 16.80
C SER A 318 -10.87 -10.80 15.31
N THR A 319 -9.97 -10.04 14.67
CA THR A 319 -9.89 -9.94 13.22
C THR A 319 -8.73 -10.78 12.71
N ARG A 320 -8.98 -11.61 11.69
CA ARG A 320 -7.98 -12.37 10.95
C ARG A 320 -7.82 -11.78 9.54
N ILE A 321 -6.58 -11.50 9.16
CA ILE A 321 -6.19 -11.06 7.82
C ILE A 321 -5.18 -12.08 7.31
N GLU A 322 -5.52 -12.78 6.24
CA GLU A 322 -4.72 -13.84 5.66
C GLU A 322 -4.46 -13.57 4.18
N PHE A 323 -3.19 -13.38 3.83
CA PHE A 323 -2.79 -13.30 2.43
C PHE A 323 -2.77 -14.70 1.83
N ILE A 324 -3.41 -14.85 0.69
CA ILE A 324 -3.59 -16.12 -0.03
C ILE A 324 -3.01 -16.00 -1.45
N GLU A 325 -2.55 -17.14 -2.00
CA GLU A 325 -2.02 -17.23 -3.38
C GLU A 325 -3.13 -17.09 -4.45
#